data_d30f4aa8ecbd3c96b82ece16174f6762
#
_entry.id   d30f4aa8ecbd3c96b82ece16174f6762
#
_cell.length_a   1.000
_cell.length_b   1.000
_cell.length_c   1.000
_cell.angle_alpha   90.00
_cell.angle_beta   90.00
_cell.angle_gamma   90.00
#
_symmetry.space_group_name_H-M   'P 1'
#
loop_
_entity.id
_entity.type
_entity.pdbx_description
1 polymer ?
#
loop_
_entity_poly.entity_id
_entity_poly.type
_entity_poly.pdbx_seq_one_letter_code
_entity_poly.pdbx_strand_id
1 'polypeptide(L)'
;MICPKCHLANSDDVQFCSQCGESIRAGAGVPPATDPGVPGRANAAAGAAAGAAPDAWSGVGAQLPGLLERIKNILLSPKTEWPVIERESTSIVQLYTGYVVPLVAFAALMSFVRLSLMGVTTPFGGTFRMPLVDGITMLLVRLLAGLLGVFVVGFIINGLAPTFSSARDNRQALKIAAYAFTPAWLASLFVLVGGLGALLQLLAGLYGIYLLYLGLPPMMKCPQEKAVGYTAAVVVGTILLGVAFGILNRAMGGFAGYASF
;
A
#
# COMPACT_ATOMS: atom_id res chain seq x y z
N MET A 1 19.94 -15.06 37.40
CA MET A 1 21.02 -14.26 36.79
C MET A 1 20.54 -12.83 36.51
N ILE A 2 21.43 -11.82 36.64
CA ILE A 2 21.06 -10.41 36.31
C ILE A 2 21.57 -10.07 34.90
N CYS A 3 20.71 -9.51 34.05
CA CYS A 3 21.08 -9.13 32.70
C CYS A 3 22.11 -7.98 32.71
N PRO A 4 23.25 -8.10 31.99
CA PRO A 4 24.29 -7.07 31.99
C PRO A 4 23.87 -5.78 31.31
N LYS A 5 22.82 -5.80 30.45
CA LYS A 5 22.38 -4.67 29.67
C LYS A 5 21.24 -3.87 30.31
N CYS A 6 20.23 -4.55 30.91
CA CYS A 6 19.06 -3.88 31.48
C CYS A 6 18.87 -4.12 32.98
N HIS A 7 19.80 -4.85 33.63
CA HIS A 7 19.83 -5.17 35.06
C HIS A 7 18.60 -5.91 35.60
N LEU A 8 17.76 -6.49 34.71
CA LEU A 8 16.61 -7.30 35.13
C LEU A 8 17.08 -8.66 35.66
N ALA A 9 16.51 -9.09 36.77
CA ALA A 9 16.71 -10.44 37.29
C ALA A 9 15.91 -11.46 36.46
N ASN A 10 16.59 -12.43 35.88
CA ASN A 10 15.99 -13.54 35.12
C ASN A 10 16.25 -14.87 35.86
N SER A 11 15.42 -15.88 35.58
CA SER A 11 15.68 -17.25 36.10
C SER A 11 17.00 -17.82 35.58
N ASP A 12 17.61 -18.73 36.34
CA ASP A 12 18.97 -19.23 36.05
C ASP A 12 19.04 -20.19 34.85
N ASP A 13 17.90 -20.60 34.32
CA ASP A 13 17.73 -21.54 33.19
C ASP A 13 17.55 -20.87 31.84
N VAL A 14 17.35 -19.54 31.78
CA VAL A 14 17.12 -18.82 30.50
C VAL A 14 18.45 -18.42 29.84
N GLN A 15 18.48 -18.51 28.51
CA GLN A 15 19.63 -18.12 27.69
C GLN A 15 19.59 -16.64 27.25
N PHE A 16 18.40 -16.04 27.20
CA PHE A 16 18.19 -14.67 26.78
C PHE A 16 17.35 -13.91 27.82
N CYS A 17 17.61 -12.61 27.97
CA CYS A 17 16.83 -11.74 28.84
C CYS A 17 15.40 -11.59 28.33
N SER A 18 14.42 -11.83 29.20
CA SER A 18 12.99 -11.71 28.87
C SER A 18 12.53 -10.30 28.52
N GLN A 19 13.31 -9.27 28.89
CA GLN A 19 12.96 -7.89 28.64
C GLN A 19 13.68 -7.25 27.45
N CYS A 20 14.98 -7.49 27.25
CA CYS A 20 15.77 -6.85 26.22
C CYS A 20 16.34 -7.79 25.15
N GLY A 21 16.12 -9.11 25.28
CA GLY A 21 16.61 -10.12 24.33
C GLY A 21 18.12 -10.34 24.34
N GLU A 22 18.88 -9.71 25.24
CA GLU A 22 20.32 -9.87 25.34
C GLU A 22 20.68 -11.25 25.85
N SER A 23 21.74 -11.86 25.29
CA SER A 23 22.25 -13.16 25.73
C SER A 23 22.88 -13.05 27.13
N ILE A 24 22.34 -13.79 28.10
CA ILE A 24 22.82 -13.76 29.51
C ILE A 24 23.91 -14.79 29.75
N ARG A 25 24.01 -15.83 28.91
CA ARG A 25 25.10 -16.82 28.94
C ARG A 25 26.17 -16.51 27.89
N ALA A 26 26.98 -15.51 28.12
CA ALA A 26 28.26 -15.36 27.43
C ALA A 26 29.32 -16.11 28.23
N GLY A 27 29.69 -17.31 27.79
CA GLY A 27 30.88 -17.98 28.34
C GLY A 27 30.72 -19.43 28.72
N ALA A 28 30.07 -20.25 27.90
CA ALA A 28 30.40 -21.69 27.90
C ALA A 28 30.99 -22.01 26.52
N GLY A 29 32.31 -21.93 26.42
CA GLY A 29 33.03 -22.40 25.24
C GLY A 29 32.60 -23.83 24.95
N VAL A 30 32.19 -24.09 23.74
CA VAL A 30 32.02 -25.43 23.19
C VAL A 30 33.41 -26.05 23.19
N PRO A 31 33.68 -27.12 24.00
CA PRO A 31 34.92 -27.85 23.85
C PRO A 31 34.93 -28.51 22.47
N PRO A 32 36.10 -28.59 21.79
CA PRO A 32 36.18 -29.32 20.53
C PRO A 32 35.93 -30.79 20.83
N ALA A 33 34.86 -31.34 20.26
CA ALA A 33 34.61 -32.78 20.30
C ALA A 33 35.63 -33.48 19.39
N THR A 34 36.73 -33.94 19.99
CA THR A 34 37.61 -34.97 19.45
C THR A 34 37.02 -36.32 19.85
N ASP A 35 36.22 -36.92 19.01
CA ASP A 35 35.87 -38.32 19.05
C ASP A 35 36.32 -38.98 17.72
N PRO A 36 37.39 -39.81 17.74
CA PRO A 36 37.91 -40.50 16.57
C PRO A 36 37.18 -41.86 16.46
N GLY A 37 36.05 -41.92 15.79
CA GLY A 37 35.44 -43.24 15.60
C GLY A 37 34.09 -43.35 14.97
N VAL A 38 33.76 -42.58 13.94
CA VAL A 38 32.63 -42.93 13.04
C VAL A 38 32.98 -42.57 11.58
N PRO A 39 33.30 -43.58 10.72
CA PRO A 39 33.44 -43.35 9.30
C PRO A 39 32.04 -43.30 8.63
N GLY A 40 31.61 -42.14 8.14
CA GLY A 40 30.42 -42.09 7.33
C GLY A 40 29.56 -40.83 7.42
N ARG A 41 30.17 -39.64 7.32
CA ARG A 41 29.41 -38.41 6.99
C ARG A 41 30.27 -37.28 6.44
N ALA A 42 31.04 -37.58 5.45
CA ALA A 42 31.83 -36.60 4.71
C ALA A 42 31.29 -36.52 3.29
N ASN A 43 30.04 -36.08 3.05
CA ASN A 43 29.56 -35.69 1.73
C ASN A 43 28.22 -34.92 1.79
N ALA A 44 28.01 -34.06 2.79
CA ALA A 44 26.82 -33.19 2.84
C ALA A 44 27.14 -31.69 2.95
N ALA A 45 28.40 -31.28 2.74
CA ALA A 45 28.80 -29.87 2.89
C ALA A 45 29.33 -29.21 1.58
N ALA A 46 29.16 -29.86 0.42
CA ALA A 46 29.62 -29.32 -0.86
C ALA A 46 28.49 -29.02 -1.87
N GLY A 47 27.23 -28.92 -1.40
CA GLY A 47 26.08 -28.68 -2.27
C GLY A 47 25.28 -27.40 -2.01
N ALA A 48 25.77 -26.48 -1.14
CA ALA A 48 25.01 -25.31 -0.73
C ALA A 48 25.64 -23.97 -1.16
N ALA A 49 26.23 -23.90 -2.36
CA ALA A 49 26.76 -22.65 -2.92
C ALA A 49 26.47 -22.49 -4.41
N ALA A 50 25.32 -23.00 -4.89
CA ALA A 50 24.72 -22.51 -6.10
C ALA A 50 23.55 -21.62 -5.68
N GLY A 51 23.85 -20.35 -5.41
CA GLY A 51 22.85 -19.32 -5.16
C GLY A 51 21.98 -19.18 -6.41
N ALA A 52 20.82 -19.86 -6.40
CA ALA A 52 19.74 -19.49 -7.27
C ALA A 52 19.40 -18.05 -6.92
N ALA A 53 19.62 -17.13 -7.87
CA ALA A 53 19.10 -15.78 -7.77
C ALA A 53 17.59 -15.94 -7.44
N PRO A 54 17.04 -15.22 -6.44
CA PRO A 54 15.62 -15.30 -6.15
C PRO A 54 14.90 -14.87 -7.43
N ASP A 55 14.16 -15.82 -8.02
CA ASP A 55 13.35 -15.53 -9.20
C ASP A 55 12.46 -14.35 -8.88
N ALA A 56 12.60 -13.26 -9.63
CA ALA A 56 11.84 -12.02 -9.41
C ALA A 56 10.32 -12.25 -9.43
N TRP A 57 9.89 -13.40 -9.95
CA TRP A 57 8.49 -13.82 -10.04
C TRP A 57 8.01 -14.67 -8.85
N SER A 58 8.88 -15.34 -8.11
CA SER A 58 8.48 -16.16 -6.96
C SER A 58 7.95 -15.32 -5.80
N GLY A 59 8.39 -14.07 -5.68
CA GLY A 59 7.89 -13.11 -4.69
C GLY A 59 6.46 -12.62 -4.97
N VAL A 60 6.05 -12.54 -6.24
CA VAL A 60 4.72 -12.04 -6.62
C VAL A 60 3.62 -13.03 -6.23
N GLY A 61 3.83 -14.32 -6.45
CA GLY A 61 2.84 -15.35 -6.10
C GLY A 61 2.62 -15.53 -4.60
N ALA A 62 3.66 -15.33 -3.79
CA ALA A 62 3.58 -15.43 -2.34
C ALA A 62 2.91 -14.20 -1.68
N GLN A 63 2.90 -13.05 -2.36
CA GLN A 63 2.29 -11.81 -1.85
C GLN A 63 0.80 -11.68 -2.23
N LEU A 64 0.34 -12.34 -3.29
CA LEU A 64 -1.03 -12.25 -3.78
C LEU A 64 -2.10 -12.71 -2.76
N PRO A 65 -1.93 -13.83 -2.04
CA PRO A 65 -2.89 -14.22 -1.00
C PRO A 65 -3.02 -13.18 0.11
N GLY A 66 -1.90 -12.63 0.57
CA GLY A 66 -1.89 -11.56 1.57
C GLY A 66 -2.52 -10.26 1.06
N LEU A 67 -2.32 -9.90 -0.22
CA LEU A 67 -2.94 -8.74 -0.84
C LEU A 67 -4.47 -8.86 -0.88
N LEU A 68 -5.00 -10.00 -1.36
CA LEU A 68 -6.45 -10.23 -1.44
C LEU A 68 -7.10 -10.26 -0.07
N GLU A 69 -6.48 -10.90 0.90
CA GLU A 69 -6.95 -10.93 2.27
C GLU A 69 -7.00 -9.51 2.86
N ARG A 70 -5.96 -8.71 2.67
CA ARG A 70 -5.92 -7.31 3.10
C ARG A 70 -7.02 -6.47 2.45
N ILE A 71 -7.22 -6.61 1.13
CA ILE A 71 -8.30 -5.95 0.41
C ILE A 71 -9.66 -6.32 1.00
N LYS A 72 -9.91 -7.62 1.20
CA LYS A 72 -11.15 -8.12 1.78
C LYS A 72 -11.40 -7.53 3.16
N ASN A 73 -10.40 -7.57 4.03
CA ASN A 73 -10.52 -7.12 5.42
C ASN A 73 -10.78 -5.62 5.51
N ILE A 74 -10.04 -4.79 4.75
CA ILE A 74 -10.23 -3.33 4.78
C ILE A 74 -11.59 -2.92 4.20
N LEU A 75 -12.14 -3.69 3.25
CA LEU A 75 -13.46 -3.41 2.66
C LEU A 75 -14.62 -3.92 3.51
N LEU A 76 -14.51 -5.10 4.12
CA LEU A 76 -15.61 -5.73 4.82
C LEU A 76 -15.59 -5.48 6.33
N SER A 77 -14.43 -5.28 6.91
CA SER A 77 -14.24 -5.14 8.36
C SER A 77 -13.25 -4.02 8.70
N PRO A 78 -13.43 -2.77 8.19
CA PRO A 78 -12.45 -1.70 8.34
C PRO A 78 -12.18 -1.34 9.81
N LYS A 79 -13.19 -1.37 10.67
CA LYS A 79 -13.06 -0.99 12.08
C LYS A 79 -12.08 -1.89 12.85
N THR A 80 -12.04 -3.18 12.51
CA THR A 80 -11.12 -4.14 13.13
C THR A 80 -9.77 -4.17 12.44
N GLU A 81 -9.71 -3.84 11.14
CA GLU A 81 -8.50 -3.90 10.35
C GLU A 81 -7.58 -2.70 10.60
N TRP A 82 -8.10 -1.49 10.81
CA TRP A 82 -7.27 -0.32 11.05
C TRP A 82 -6.33 -0.46 12.26
N PRO A 83 -6.76 -0.98 13.44
CA PRO A 83 -5.87 -1.25 14.56
C PRO A 83 -4.78 -2.30 14.26
N VAL A 84 -5.04 -3.26 13.37
CA VAL A 84 -4.05 -4.24 12.91
C VAL A 84 -3.00 -3.54 12.05
N ILE A 85 -3.43 -2.76 11.07
CA ILE A 85 -2.56 -1.99 10.16
C ILE A 85 -1.68 -1.00 10.95
N GLU A 86 -2.21 -0.38 11.99
CA GLU A 86 -1.47 0.57 12.84
C GLU A 86 -0.25 -0.09 13.48
N ARG A 87 -0.40 -1.31 13.99
CA ARG A 87 0.66 -2.04 14.69
C ARG A 87 1.70 -2.66 13.76
N GLU A 88 1.41 -2.79 12.47
CA GLU A 88 2.34 -3.37 11.50
C GLU A 88 3.53 -2.44 11.23
N SER A 89 4.74 -3.00 11.27
CA SER A 89 5.98 -2.30 10.94
C SER A 89 6.30 -2.29 9.44
N THR A 90 5.27 -2.18 8.57
CA THR A 90 5.43 -2.18 7.12
C THR A 90 6.25 -0.97 6.66
N SER A 91 7.30 -1.21 5.88
CA SER A 91 8.09 -0.14 5.26
C SER A 91 7.31 0.51 4.10
N ILE A 92 7.68 1.76 3.75
CA ILE A 92 7.07 2.47 2.60
C ILE A 92 7.26 1.67 1.31
N VAL A 93 8.45 1.09 1.10
CA VAL A 93 8.75 0.29 -0.08
C VAL A 93 7.84 -0.95 -0.15
N GLN A 94 7.69 -1.67 0.96
CA GLN A 94 6.80 -2.84 1.03
C GLN A 94 5.33 -2.46 0.80
N LEU A 95 4.87 -1.34 1.35
CA LEU A 95 3.52 -0.83 1.09
C LEU A 95 3.30 -0.54 -0.40
N TYR A 96 4.27 0.15 -1.02
CA TYR A 96 4.15 0.48 -2.44
C TYR A 96 4.24 -0.75 -3.34
N THR A 97 5.28 -1.56 -3.21
CA THR A 97 5.49 -2.74 -4.07
C THR A 97 4.46 -3.84 -3.86
N GLY A 98 4.06 -4.08 -2.61
CA GLY A 98 3.14 -5.16 -2.27
C GLY A 98 1.66 -4.79 -2.35
N TYR A 99 1.30 -3.50 -2.31
CA TYR A 99 -0.09 -3.07 -2.26
C TYR A 99 -0.45 -1.99 -3.29
N VAL A 100 0.24 -0.85 -3.27
CA VAL A 100 -0.16 0.31 -4.08
C VAL A 100 0.06 0.05 -5.58
N VAL A 101 1.25 -0.44 -5.97
CA VAL A 101 1.60 -0.70 -7.38
C VAL A 101 0.63 -1.68 -8.04
N PRO A 102 0.32 -2.87 -7.47
CA PRO A 102 -0.62 -3.80 -8.10
C PRO A 102 -2.01 -3.19 -8.31
N LEU A 103 -2.53 -2.45 -7.32
CA LEU A 103 -3.88 -1.88 -7.40
C LEU A 103 -3.96 -0.69 -8.36
N VAL A 104 -2.96 0.19 -8.35
CA VAL A 104 -2.88 1.30 -9.31
C VAL A 104 -2.68 0.78 -10.73
N ALA A 105 -1.84 -0.25 -10.92
CA ALA A 105 -1.65 -0.89 -12.23
C ALA A 105 -2.94 -1.53 -12.73
N PHE A 106 -3.69 -2.21 -11.86
CA PHE A 106 -5.00 -2.74 -12.18
C PHE A 106 -5.96 -1.62 -12.66
N ALA A 107 -6.05 -0.51 -11.92
CA ALA A 107 -6.91 0.61 -12.29
C ALA A 107 -6.49 1.27 -13.61
N ALA A 108 -5.19 1.44 -13.84
CA ALA A 108 -4.67 1.96 -15.10
C ALA A 108 -4.97 1.04 -16.28
N LEU A 109 -4.82 -0.29 -16.08
CA LEU A 109 -5.13 -1.31 -17.07
C LEU A 109 -6.62 -1.32 -17.44
N MET A 110 -7.53 -1.24 -16.46
CA MET A 110 -8.98 -1.17 -16.73
C MET A 110 -9.33 0.05 -17.59
N SER A 111 -8.70 1.19 -17.31
CA SER A 111 -8.87 2.40 -18.14
C SER A 111 -8.34 2.22 -19.56
N PHE A 112 -7.19 1.59 -19.74
CA PHE A 112 -6.61 1.25 -21.04
C PHE A 112 -7.55 0.34 -21.84
N VAL A 113 -8.03 -0.74 -21.22
CA VAL A 113 -8.98 -1.68 -21.86
C VAL A 113 -10.24 -0.92 -22.33
N ARG A 114 -10.80 -0.06 -21.49
CA ARG A 114 -11.99 0.72 -21.82
C ARG A 114 -11.76 1.68 -23.00
N LEU A 115 -10.68 2.44 -22.98
CA LEU A 115 -10.44 3.51 -23.96
C LEU A 115 -9.87 3.00 -25.27
N SER A 116 -8.94 2.04 -25.24
CA SER A 116 -8.23 1.57 -26.44
C SER A 116 -8.81 0.30 -27.05
N LEU A 117 -9.31 -0.64 -26.22
CA LEU A 117 -9.81 -1.92 -26.74
C LEU A 117 -11.33 -1.89 -26.95
N MET A 118 -12.11 -1.45 -25.95
CA MET A 118 -13.57 -1.41 -26.08
C MET A 118 -14.06 -0.17 -26.81
N GLY A 119 -13.49 1.01 -26.52
CA GLY A 119 -13.91 2.30 -26.99
C GLY A 119 -15.08 2.89 -26.18
N VAL A 120 -15.36 4.17 -26.40
CA VAL A 120 -16.44 4.92 -25.75
C VAL A 120 -17.47 5.29 -26.80
N THR A 121 -18.74 4.91 -26.56
CA THR A 121 -19.85 5.30 -27.43
C THR A 121 -20.17 6.79 -27.24
N THR A 122 -20.20 7.55 -28.31
CA THR A 122 -20.55 8.99 -28.29
C THR A 122 -22.07 9.18 -28.29
N PRO A 123 -22.59 10.30 -27.75
CA PRO A 123 -24.04 10.60 -27.76
C PRO A 123 -24.65 10.69 -29.16
N PHE A 124 -23.83 10.95 -30.17
CA PHE A 124 -24.29 11.12 -31.59
C PHE A 124 -24.18 9.82 -32.40
N GLY A 125 -23.94 8.68 -31.74
CA GLY A 125 -23.78 7.38 -32.39
C GLY A 125 -22.40 7.23 -33.03
N GLY A 126 -21.65 6.34 -32.57
CA GLY A 126 -20.27 6.03 -32.98
C GLY A 126 -19.44 5.61 -31.81
N THR A 127 -18.40 4.81 -32.07
CA THR A 127 -17.48 4.35 -31.04
C THR A 127 -16.13 4.98 -31.28
N PHE A 128 -15.70 5.84 -30.36
CA PHE A 128 -14.35 6.36 -30.34
C PHE A 128 -13.43 5.36 -29.65
N ARG A 129 -12.31 5.02 -30.28
CA ARG A 129 -11.24 4.21 -29.71
C ARG A 129 -9.94 5.00 -29.72
N MET A 130 -9.27 5.05 -28.59
CA MET A 130 -7.97 5.66 -28.48
C MET A 130 -6.92 4.79 -29.20
N PRO A 131 -6.02 5.34 -30.04
CA PRO A 131 -4.91 4.61 -30.63
C PRO A 131 -4.07 3.91 -29.55
N LEU A 132 -3.52 2.72 -29.87
CA LEU A 132 -2.79 1.92 -28.88
C LEU A 132 -1.61 2.65 -28.25
N VAL A 133 -0.87 3.44 -29.06
CA VAL A 133 0.29 4.22 -28.58
C VAL A 133 -0.16 5.24 -27.53
N ASP A 134 -1.23 5.99 -27.83
CA ASP A 134 -1.80 6.98 -26.90
C ASP A 134 -2.37 6.31 -25.66
N GLY A 135 -3.00 5.14 -25.83
CA GLY A 135 -3.51 4.32 -24.73
C GLY A 135 -2.42 3.83 -23.78
N ILE A 136 -1.28 3.37 -24.31
CA ILE A 136 -0.12 2.96 -23.52
C ILE A 136 0.47 4.18 -22.79
N THR A 137 0.62 5.31 -23.49
CA THR A 137 1.10 6.55 -22.86
C THR A 137 0.18 6.95 -21.71
N MET A 138 -1.14 6.90 -21.91
CA MET A 138 -2.14 7.21 -20.88
C MET A 138 -2.08 6.22 -19.70
N LEU A 139 -1.84 4.94 -19.96
CA LEU A 139 -1.66 3.92 -18.93
C LEU A 139 -0.45 4.27 -18.04
N LEU A 140 0.69 4.60 -18.64
CA LEU A 140 1.89 4.97 -17.89
C LEU A 140 1.67 6.27 -17.09
N VAL A 141 1.05 7.28 -17.69
CA VAL A 141 0.72 8.53 -16.98
C VAL A 141 -0.20 8.26 -15.80
N ARG A 142 -1.24 7.44 -15.96
CA ARG A 142 -2.16 7.07 -14.87
C ARG A 142 -1.48 6.26 -13.78
N LEU A 143 -0.57 5.35 -14.15
CA LEU A 143 0.23 4.60 -13.19
C LEU A 143 1.06 5.55 -12.33
N LEU A 144 1.85 6.43 -12.97
CA LEU A 144 2.68 7.42 -12.27
C LEU A 144 1.85 8.38 -11.43
N ALA A 145 0.76 8.90 -11.98
CA ALA A 145 -0.15 9.80 -11.26
C ALA A 145 -0.79 9.14 -10.04
N GLY A 146 -1.18 7.87 -10.15
CA GLY A 146 -1.73 7.10 -9.04
C GLY A 146 -0.72 6.87 -7.91
N LEU A 147 0.52 6.48 -8.26
CA LEU A 147 1.60 6.31 -7.30
C LEU A 147 1.94 7.63 -6.59
N LEU A 148 2.09 8.71 -7.36
CA LEU A 148 2.36 10.04 -6.82
C LEU A 148 1.18 10.55 -5.99
N GLY A 149 -0.05 10.29 -6.44
CA GLY A 149 -1.27 10.72 -5.75
C GLY A 149 -1.37 10.17 -4.33
N VAL A 150 -1.07 8.89 -4.12
CA VAL A 150 -1.01 8.30 -2.76
C VAL A 150 0.02 9.02 -1.90
N PHE A 151 1.20 9.29 -2.45
CA PHE A 151 2.27 9.99 -1.73
C PHE A 151 1.82 11.40 -1.32
N VAL A 152 1.23 12.15 -2.25
CA VAL A 152 0.80 13.52 -2.00
C VAL A 152 -0.35 13.56 -1.00
N VAL A 153 -1.33 12.65 -1.09
CA VAL A 153 -2.42 12.58 -0.10
C VAL A 153 -1.89 12.19 1.28
N GLY A 154 -0.96 11.25 1.37
CA GLY A 154 -0.26 10.95 2.62
C GLY A 154 0.47 12.18 3.19
N PHE A 155 1.11 12.97 2.34
CA PHE A 155 1.75 14.23 2.74
C PHE A 155 0.74 15.27 3.24
N ILE A 156 -0.42 15.41 2.59
CA ILE A 156 -1.52 16.28 3.04
C ILE A 156 -2.02 15.82 4.42
N ILE A 157 -2.28 14.53 4.60
CA ILE A 157 -2.68 13.96 5.89
C ILE A 157 -1.66 14.35 6.97
N ASN A 158 -0.40 14.03 6.75
CA ASN A 158 0.65 14.31 7.74
C ASN A 158 0.85 15.81 8.00
N GLY A 159 0.72 16.64 6.97
CA GLY A 159 0.84 18.10 7.08
C GLY A 159 -0.29 18.73 7.90
N LEU A 160 -1.50 18.23 7.76
CA LEU A 160 -2.67 18.70 8.50
C LEU A 160 -2.75 18.15 9.93
N ALA A 161 -1.98 17.13 10.29
CA ALA A 161 -2.05 16.45 11.58
C ALA A 161 -2.01 17.41 12.79
N PRO A 162 -1.10 18.40 12.88
CA PRO A 162 -1.05 19.32 14.04
C PRO A 162 -2.32 20.16 14.19
N THR A 163 -2.94 20.57 13.08
CA THR A 163 -4.18 21.36 13.08
C THR A 163 -5.32 20.63 13.77
N PHE A 164 -5.32 19.30 13.68
CA PHE A 164 -6.34 18.46 14.28
C PHE A 164 -5.88 17.73 15.54
N SER A 165 -4.81 18.23 16.21
CA SER A 165 -4.25 17.64 17.44
C SER A 165 -3.88 16.17 17.28
N SER A 166 -3.38 15.80 16.11
CA SER A 166 -2.98 14.46 15.74
C SER A 166 -1.45 14.34 15.73
N ALA A 167 -0.95 13.12 15.93
CA ALA A 167 0.47 12.84 15.83
C ALA A 167 0.95 12.89 14.37
N ARG A 168 2.14 13.46 14.12
CA ARG A 168 2.79 13.39 12.82
C ARG A 168 3.48 12.04 12.65
N ASP A 169 3.06 11.27 11.65
CA ASP A 169 3.73 10.04 11.24
C ASP A 169 3.53 9.83 9.74
N ASN A 170 4.60 10.03 8.96
CA ASN A 170 4.58 9.87 7.51
C ASN A 170 4.21 8.45 7.06
N ARG A 171 4.61 7.41 7.82
CA ARG A 171 4.32 6.03 7.46
C ARG A 171 2.84 5.72 7.65
N GLN A 172 2.28 6.14 8.78
CA GLN A 172 0.88 5.95 9.07
C GLN A 172 -0.01 6.76 8.11
N ALA A 173 0.35 8.00 7.81
CA ALA A 173 -0.35 8.83 6.83
C ALA A 173 -0.38 8.21 5.43
N LEU A 174 0.75 7.64 4.96
CA LEU A 174 0.82 6.93 3.68
C LEU A 174 -0.01 5.65 3.67
N LYS A 175 -0.02 4.88 4.77
CA LYS A 175 -0.91 3.71 4.91
C LYS A 175 -2.37 4.12 4.80
N ILE A 176 -2.80 5.19 5.50
CA ILE A 176 -4.17 5.70 5.41
C ILE A 176 -4.51 6.04 3.97
N ALA A 177 -3.67 6.81 3.28
CA ALA A 177 -3.89 7.17 1.89
C ALA A 177 -4.02 5.92 1.00
N ALA A 178 -3.09 4.97 1.08
CA ALA A 178 -3.09 3.76 0.28
C ALA A 178 -4.37 2.93 0.49
N TYR A 179 -4.75 2.68 1.73
CA TYR A 179 -5.92 1.85 2.04
C TYR A 179 -7.25 2.56 1.77
N ALA A 180 -7.32 3.89 1.94
CA ALA A 180 -8.53 4.66 1.62
C ALA A 180 -8.83 4.70 0.11
N PHE A 181 -7.82 4.60 -0.77
CA PHE A 181 -8.02 4.53 -2.22
C PHE A 181 -8.41 3.14 -2.74
N THR A 182 -8.32 2.10 -1.92
CA THR A 182 -8.63 0.71 -2.34
C THR A 182 -9.98 0.55 -3.03
N PRO A 183 -11.11 1.09 -2.51
CA PRO A 183 -12.40 0.96 -3.15
C PRO A 183 -12.42 1.59 -4.55
N ALA A 184 -11.79 2.76 -4.72
CA ALA A 184 -11.73 3.46 -5.99
C ALA A 184 -10.94 2.71 -7.05
N TRP A 185 -9.79 2.09 -6.67
CA TRP A 185 -9.01 1.28 -7.60
C TRP A 185 -9.75 0.02 -8.04
N LEU A 186 -10.43 -0.67 -7.12
CA LEU A 186 -11.23 -1.84 -7.47
C LEU A 186 -12.46 -1.49 -8.30
N ALA A 187 -13.09 -0.35 -7.99
CA ALA A 187 -14.22 0.13 -8.77
C ALA A 187 -13.84 0.54 -10.20
N SER A 188 -12.55 0.69 -10.52
CA SER A 188 -12.11 0.91 -11.90
C SER A 188 -12.54 -0.21 -12.85
N LEU A 189 -12.78 -1.42 -12.35
CA LEU A 189 -13.38 -2.51 -13.12
C LEU A 189 -14.73 -2.09 -13.74
N PHE A 190 -15.51 -1.31 -13.02
CA PHE A 190 -16.84 -0.89 -13.46
C PHE A 190 -16.81 0.16 -14.56
N VAL A 191 -15.64 0.74 -14.89
CA VAL A 191 -15.52 1.62 -16.06
C VAL A 191 -15.92 0.89 -17.35
N LEU A 192 -15.81 -0.43 -17.38
CA LEU A 192 -16.16 -1.28 -18.51
C LEU A 192 -17.68 -1.32 -18.76
N VAL A 193 -18.52 -1.04 -17.76
CA VAL A 193 -19.99 -1.17 -17.82
C VAL A 193 -20.69 0.14 -18.26
N GLY A 194 -19.94 1.18 -18.63
CA GLY A 194 -20.53 2.45 -19.10
C GLY A 194 -21.13 3.31 -17.98
N GLY A 195 -22.32 3.91 -18.22
CA GLY A 195 -22.91 4.90 -17.30
C GLY A 195 -23.16 4.37 -15.87
N LEU A 196 -23.60 3.13 -15.71
CA LEU A 196 -23.73 2.51 -14.40
C LEU A 196 -22.39 2.42 -13.67
N GLY A 197 -21.29 2.24 -14.41
CA GLY A 197 -19.93 2.19 -13.84
C GLY A 197 -19.54 3.50 -13.17
N ALA A 198 -19.96 4.64 -13.71
CA ALA A 198 -19.68 5.95 -13.09
C ALA A 198 -20.35 6.09 -11.72
N LEU A 199 -21.59 5.61 -11.57
CA LEU A 199 -22.29 5.58 -10.27
C LEU A 199 -21.56 4.69 -9.28
N LEU A 200 -21.13 3.49 -9.69
CA LEU A 200 -20.40 2.56 -8.82
C LEU A 200 -19.04 3.13 -8.40
N GLN A 201 -18.34 3.83 -9.29
CA GLN A 201 -17.10 4.53 -8.94
C GLN A 201 -17.33 5.67 -7.95
N LEU A 202 -18.42 6.44 -8.11
CA LEU A 202 -18.79 7.47 -7.15
C LEU A 202 -19.05 6.88 -5.76
N LEU A 203 -19.82 5.81 -5.69
CA LEU A 203 -20.10 5.11 -4.42
C LEU A 203 -18.80 4.56 -3.78
N ALA A 204 -17.91 4.01 -4.59
CA ALA A 204 -16.61 3.55 -4.12
C ALA A 204 -15.73 4.71 -3.61
N GLY A 205 -15.77 5.86 -4.26
CA GLY A 205 -15.11 7.08 -3.78
C GLY A 205 -15.64 7.55 -2.42
N LEU A 206 -16.97 7.57 -2.26
CA LEU A 206 -17.62 7.89 -0.97
C LEU A 206 -17.23 6.88 0.12
N TYR A 207 -17.15 5.60 -0.25
CA TYR A 207 -16.68 4.58 0.68
C TYR A 207 -15.20 4.77 1.05
N GLY A 208 -14.36 5.23 0.13
CA GLY A 208 -12.97 5.61 0.42
C GLY A 208 -12.87 6.75 1.44
N ILE A 209 -13.77 7.76 1.36
CA ILE A 209 -13.87 8.84 2.36
C ILE A 209 -14.27 8.28 3.73
N TYR A 210 -15.19 7.32 3.78
CA TYR A 210 -15.56 6.63 5.01
C TYR A 210 -14.38 5.84 5.60
N LEU A 211 -13.59 5.15 4.78
CA LEU A 211 -12.37 4.47 5.22
C LEU A 211 -11.35 5.46 5.79
N LEU A 212 -11.16 6.60 5.13
CA LEU A 212 -10.29 7.68 5.61
C LEU A 212 -10.73 8.16 7.00
N TYR A 213 -12.03 8.44 7.18
CA TYR A 213 -12.61 8.84 8.47
C TYR A 213 -12.35 7.80 9.58
N LEU A 214 -12.51 6.52 9.29
CA LEU A 214 -12.27 5.44 10.26
C LEU A 214 -10.77 5.24 10.56
N GLY A 215 -9.88 5.50 9.59
CA GLY A 215 -8.45 5.29 9.74
C GLY A 215 -7.73 6.40 10.52
N LEU A 216 -8.21 7.64 10.45
CA LEU A 216 -7.54 8.78 11.07
C LEU A 216 -7.39 8.65 12.61
N PRO A 217 -8.43 8.28 13.40
CA PRO A 217 -8.29 8.16 14.84
C PRO A 217 -7.25 7.13 15.29
N PRO A 218 -7.29 5.86 14.86
CA PRO A 218 -6.32 4.88 15.31
C PRO A 218 -4.91 5.13 14.77
N MET A 219 -4.76 5.55 13.50
CA MET A 219 -3.48 5.66 12.83
C MET A 219 -2.72 6.95 13.18
N MET A 220 -3.42 8.09 13.22
CA MET A 220 -2.83 9.41 13.49
C MET A 220 -3.08 9.88 14.93
N LYS A 221 -3.69 9.03 15.78
CA LYS A 221 -4.06 9.37 17.16
C LYS A 221 -4.95 10.63 17.23
N CYS A 222 -5.84 10.77 16.25
CA CYS A 222 -6.76 11.90 16.16
C CYS A 222 -7.89 11.78 17.19
N PRO A 223 -8.23 12.84 17.95
CA PRO A 223 -9.44 12.86 18.75
C PRO A 223 -10.69 12.63 17.90
N GLN A 224 -11.61 11.78 18.37
CA GLN A 224 -12.81 11.40 17.60
C GLN A 224 -13.66 12.61 17.17
N GLU A 225 -13.77 13.62 18.02
CA GLU A 225 -14.50 14.87 17.77
C GLU A 225 -13.91 15.69 16.60
N LYS A 226 -12.61 15.55 16.31
CA LYS A 226 -11.91 16.24 15.22
C LYS A 226 -11.80 15.40 13.93
N ALA A 227 -12.13 14.11 13.99
CA ALA A 227 -11.96 13.20 12.87
C ALA A 227 -12.77 13.62 11.63
N VAL A 228 -14.00 14.12 11.81
CA VAL A 228 -14.83 14.60 10.71
C VAL A 228 -14.21 15.82 10.02
N GLY A 229 -13.79 16.82 10.79
CA GLY A 229 -13.12 18.01 10.26
C GLY A 229 -11.81 17.69 9.56
N TYR A 230 -11.03 16.77 10.12
CA TYR A 230 -9.78 16.31 9.52
C TYR A 230 -10.03 15.60 8.18
N THR A 231 -10.99 14.67 8.15
CA THR A 231 -11.40 13.99 6.91
C THR A 231 -11.83 15.00 5.84
N ALA A 232 -12.70 15.96 6.20
CA ALA A 232 -13.16 16.99 5.29
C ALA A 232 -11.99 17.84 4.72
N ALA A 233 -11.04 18.26 5.57
CA ALA A 233 -9.87 19.02 5.15
C ALA A 233 -8.97 18.21 4.19
N VAL A 234 -8.75 16.91 4.45
CA VAL A 234 -7.99 16.03 3.56
C VAL A 234 -8.70 15.87 2.21
N VAL A 235 -10.02 15.65 2.22
CA VAL A 235 -10.83 15.52 0.99
C VAL A 235 -10.77 16.80 0.17
N VAL A 236 -10.97 17.96 0.78
CA VAL A 236 -10.86 19.26 0.11
C VAL A 236 -9.45 19.46 -0.47
N GLY A 237 -8.40 19.18 0.32
CA GLY A 237 -7.02 19.26 -0.16
C GLY A 237 -6.75 18.33 -1.35
N THR A 238 -7.30 17.13 -1.33
CA THR A 238 -7.19 16.15 -2.44
C THR A 238 -7.93 16.64 -3.69
N ILE A 239 -9.12 17.20 -3.55
CA ILE A 239 -9.89 17.77 -4.66
C ILE A 239 -9.14 18.96 -5.27
N LEU A 240 -8.65 19.89 -4.45
CA LEU A 240 -7.88 21.05 -4.93
C LEU A 240 -6.64 20.63 -5.70
N LEU A 241 -5.93 19.61 -5.21
CA LEU A 241 -4.80 19.02 -5.91
C LEU A 241 -5.20 18.41 -7.25
N GLY A 242 -6.31 17.67 -7.29
CA GLY A 242 -6.86 17.08 -8.53
C GLY A 242 -7.22 18.14 -9.55
N VAL A 243 -7.86 19.23 -9.12
CA VAL A 243 -8.19 20.39 -9.97
C VAL A 243 -6.92 21.07 -10.48
N ALA A 244 -5.95 21.33 -9.61
CA ALA A 244 -4.67 21.94 -10.00
C ALA A 244 -3.93 21.08 -11.02
N PHE A 245 -3.88 19.76 -10.82
CA PHE A 245 -3.30 18.82 -11.79
C PHE A 245 -4.05 18.81 -13.12
N GLY A 246 -5.39 18.86 -13.10
CA GLY A 246 -6.23 18.94 -14.29
C GLY A 246 -5.99 20.22 -15.09
N ILE A 247 -5.89 21.36 -14.42
CA ILE A 247 -5.57 22.66 -15.04
C ILE A 247 -4.17 22.64 -15.66
N LEU A 248 -3.17 22.14 -14.92
CA LEU A 248 -1.80 22.04 -15.40
C LEU A 248 -1.71 21.15 -16.64
N ASN A 249 -2.34 19.98 -16.60
CA ASN A 249 -2.39 19.06 -17.74
C ASN A 249 -3.01 19.70 -18.98
N ARG A 250 -4.07 20.48 -18.79
CA ARG A 250 -4.73 21.23 -19.88
C ARG A 250 -3.84 22.35 -20.43
N ALA A 251 -3.15 23.10 -19.56
CA ALA A 251 -2.23 24.18 -19.94
C ALA A 251 -1.00 23.69 -20.72
N MET A 252 -0.52 22.48 -20.39
CA MET A 252 0.59 21.83 -21.09
C MET A 252 0.21 21.20 -22.44
N GLY A 253 -1.01 21.43 -22.95
CA GLY A 253 -1.49 20.84 -24.20
C GLY A 253 -1.77 19.34 -24.12
N GLY A 254 -1.79 18.80 -22.88
CA GLY A 254 -2.06 17.41 -22.63
C GLY A 254 -3.48 17.04 -23.01
N PHE A 255 -3.63 16.09 -23.92
CA PHE A 255 -4.86 15.34 -24.29
C PHE A 255 -6.15 16.18 -24.49
N ALA A 256 -6.04 17.50 -24.80
CA ALA A 256 -7.18 18.39 -24.99
C ALA A 256 -8.08 18.00 -26.18
N GLY A 257 -7.62 17.11 -27.05
CA GLY A 257 -8.43 16.57 -28.17
C GLY A 257 -9.49 15.55 -27.74
N TYR A 258 -9.39 14.97 -26.55
CA TYR A 258 -10.28 13.88 -26.12
C TYR A 258 -11.33 14.28 -25.07
N ALA A 259 -11.31 15.55 -24.61
CA ALA A 259 -12.26 16.07 -23.63
C ALA A 259 -13.36 16.95 -24.24
N SER A 260 -13.40 17.09 -25.55
CA SER A 260 -14.38 17.94 -26.28
C SER A 260 -15.44 17.13 -27.02
N PHE A 261 -15.69 15.88 -26.59
CA PHE A 261 -16.78 15.06 -27.12
C PHE A 261 -17.70 14.56 -26.00
#